data_1f29f44ca5902cd9c597513b61ef82db
#
_entry.id   1f29f44ca5902cd9c597513b61ef82db
#
_cell.length_a   1.000
_cell.length_b   1.000
_cell.length_c   1.000
_cell.angle_alpha   90.00
_cell.angle_beta   90.00
_cell.angle_gamma   90.00
#
_symmetry.space_group_name_H-M   'P 1'
#
loop_
_entity.id
_entity.type
_entity.pdbx_description
1 polymer ?
#
loop_
_entity_poly.entity_id
_entity_poly.type
_entity_poly.pdbx_seq_one_letter_code
_entity_poly.pdbx_strand_id
1 'polypeptide(L)'
;MINPILLDTLLVVGTLALISAFVVYKVYQFRWLESHGRQISAMVTSIRHETGKTAWGISRDNYYLTAKWTNPRTGRTYTFWTWIMNSNAAYTKGSLVPVLIDPKNPKRFALNL
;
A
#
# COMPACT_ATOMS: atom_id res chain seq x y z
N MET A 1 -28.26 -28.87 22.62
CA MET A 1 -28.65 -27.46 22.72
C MET A 1 -27.42 -26.62 22.91
N ILE A 2 -27.09 -25.77 21.94
CA ILE A 2 -25.88 -24.93 21.99
C ILE A 2 -26.17 -23.74 22.91
N ASN A 3 -25.32 -23.53 23.92
CA ASN A 3 -25.42 -22.40 24.81
C ASN A 3 -25.15 -21.09 24.00
N PRO A 4 -26.01 -20.07 24.07
CA PRO A 4 -25.82 -18.81 23.37
C PRO A 4 -24.46 -18.14 23.66
N ILE A 5 -23.96 -18.26 24.89
CA ILE A 5 -22.65 -17.74 25.28
C ILE A 5 -21.51 -18.44 24.51
N LEU A 6 -21.65 -19.73 24.29
CA LEU A 6 -20.68 -20.53 23.55
C LEU A 6 -20.66 -20.14 22.07
N LEU A 7 -21.82 -19.86 21.49
CA LEU A 7 -21.95 -19.40 20.12
C LEU A 7 -21.31 -18.01 19.94
N ASP A 8 -21.56 -17.08 20.84
CA ASP A 8 -20.96 -15.75 20.81
C ASP A 8 -19.42 -15.81 20.95
N THR A 9 -18.93 -16.68 21.84
CA THR A 9 -17.49 -16.92 22.01
C THR A 9 -16.86 -17.47 20.74
N LEU A 10 -17.50 -18.40 20.07
CA LEU A 10 -17.04 -18.97 18.80
C LEU A 10 -16.99 -17.92 17.69
N LEU A 11 -17.99 -17.04 17.60
CA LEU A 11 -18.01 -15.94 16.64
C LEU A 11 -16.88 -14.96 16.88
N VAL A 12 -16.61 -14.56 18.10
CA VAL A 12 -15.54 -13.66 18.47
C VAL A 12 -14.17 -14.27 18.14
N VAL A 13 -13.95 -15.52 18.51
CA VAL A 13 -12.68 -16.22 18.22
C VAL A 13 -12.48 -16.36 16.72
N GLY A 14 -13.53 -16.72 15.98
CA GLY A 14 -13.47 -16.82 14.52
C GLY A 14 -13.13 -15.49 13.84
N THR A 15 -13.74 -14.39 14.31
CA THR A 15 -13.45 -13.05 13.78
C THR A 15 -12.01 -12.64 14.06
N LEU A 16 -11.51 -12.86 15.28
CA LEU A 16 -10.12 -12.57 15.64
C LEU A 16 -9.14 -13.40 14.83
N ALA A 17 -9.44 -14.66 14.58
CA ALA A 17 -8.59 -15.52 13.75
C ALA A 17 -8.50 -15.01 12.30
N LEU A 18 -9.62 -14.56 11.72
CA LEU A 18 -9.64 -13.98 10.37
C LEU A 18 -8.83 -12.69 10.28
N ILE A 19 -8.98 -11.80 11.26
CA ILE A 19 -8.20 -10.55 11.30
C ILE A 19 -6.71 -10.85 11.44
N SER A 20 -6.33 -11.79 12.32
CA SER A 20 -4.95 -12.20 12.50
C SER A 20 -4.36 -12.81 11.23
N ALA A 21 -5.10 -13.65 10.52
CA ALA A 21 -4.67 -14.24 9.26
C ALA A 21 -4.47 -13.16 8.19
N PHE A 22 -5.34 -12.16 8.11
CA PHE A 22 -5.22 -11.05 7.17
C PHE A 22 -3.96 -10.21 7.46
N VAL A 23 -3.70 -9.87 8.70
CA VAL A 23 -2.51 -9.11 9.11
C VAL A 23 -1.24 -9.88 8.79
N VAL A 24 -1.19 -11.16 9.13
CA VAL A 24 -0.05 -12.03 8.83
C VAL A 24 0.21 -12.12 7.32
N TYR A 25 -0.84 -12.23 6.53
CA TYR A 25 -0.73 -12.27 5.07
C TYR A 25 -0.12 -10.97 4.51
N LYS A 26 -0.56 -9.81 5.00
CA LYS A 26 -0.01 -8.50 4.59
C LYS A 26 1.45 -8.34 4.97
N VAL A 27 1.81 -8.70 6.19
CA VAL A 27 3.21 -8.66 6.67
C VAL A 27 4.08 -9.62 5.87
N TYR A 28 3.58 -10.81 5.56
CA TYR A 28 4.29 -11.80 4.76
C TYR A 28 4.56 -11.27 3.34
N GLN A 29 3.58 -10.66 2.68
CA GLN A 29 3.77 -10.06 1.35
C GLN A 29 4.83 -8.96 1.37
N PHE A 30 4.80 -8.09 2.36
CA PHE A 30 5.78 -7.01 2.48
C PHE A 30 7.19 -7.56 2.68
N ARG A 31 7.37 -8.55 3.59
CA ARG A 31 8.66 -9.18 3.82
C ARG A 31 9.15 -9.96 2.60
N TRP A 32 8.23 -10.60 1.89
CA TRP A 32 8.57 -11.29 0.65
C TRP A 32 9.12 -10.32 -0.39
N LEU A 33 8.48 -9.15 -0.55
CA LEU A 33 8.97 -8.11 -1.45
C LEU A 33 10.32 -7.54 -1.02
N GLU A 34 10.58 -7.40 0.27
CA GLU A 34 11.89 -6.97 0.76
C GLU A 34 13.00 -7.97 0.42
N SER A 35 12.72 -9.26 0.49
CA SER A 35 13.72 -10.32 0.28
C SER A 35 13.82 -10.78 -1.17
N HIS A 36 12.73 -10.78 -1.92
CA HIS A 36 12.66 -11.29 -3.30
C HIS A 36 12.33 -10.21 -4.33
N GLY A 37 11.90 -9.04 -3.87
CA GLY A 37 11.56 -7.92 -4.72
C GLY A 37 12.78 -7.28 -5.36
N ARG A 38 12.57 -6.66 -6.50
CA ARG A 38 13.58 -5.85 -7.17
C ARG A 38 13.26 -4.39 -6.94
N GLN A 39 14.27 -3.62 -6.52
CA GLN A 39 14.14 -2.19 -6.40
C GLN A 39 14.30 -1.53 -7.77
N ILE A 40 13.33 -0.73 -8.14
CA ILE A 40 13.36 0.09 -9.34
C ILE A 40 13.12 1.54 -8.98
N SER A 41 13.46 2.44 -9.89
CA SER A 41 13.17 3.87 -9.76
C SER A 41 12.01 4.23 -10.67
N ALA A 42 10.90 4.68 -10.09
CA ALA A 42 9.74 5.14 -10.84
C ALA A 42 9.69 6.65 -10.85
N MET A 43 9.22 7.23 -11.96
CA MET A 43 9.10 8.68 -12.10
C MET A 43 7.72 9.14 -11.61
N VAL A 44 7.69 10.12 -10.74
CA VAL A 44 6.45 10.74 -10.28
C VAL A 44 5.82 11.52 -11.43
N THR A 45 4.62 11.12 -11.83
CA THR A 45 3.89 11.77 -12.92
C THR A 45 2.80 12.70 -12.44
N SER A 46 2.28 12.48 -11.24
CA SER A 46 1.18 13.26 -10.70
C SER A 46 1.23 13.26 -9.17
N ILE A 47 0.99 14.43 -8.59
CA ILE A 47 0.76 14.57 -7.16
C ILE A 47 -0.55 15.32 -7.01
N ARG A 48 -1.53 14.70 -6.37
CA ARG A 48 -2.83 15.32 -6.10
C ARG A 48 -2.93 15.60 -4.61
N HIS A 49 -3.26 16.84 -4.27
CA HIS A 49 -3.53 17.24 -2.90
C HIS A 49 -5.02 17.19 -2.64
N GLU A 50 -5.43 16.43 -1.64
CA GLU A 50 -6.82 16.36 -1.20
C GLU A 50 -6.90 16.80 0.25
N THR A 51 -7.70 17.84 0.50
CA THR A 51 -8.04 18.28 1.85
C THR A 51 -9.34 17.62 2.26
N GLY A 52 -9.29 16.85 3.36
CA GLY A 52 -10.46 16.26 3.97
C GLY A 52 -10.62 16.71 5.40
N LYS A 53 -11.85 16.75 5.88
CA LYS A 53 -12.14 16.92 7.30
C LYS A 53 -12.57 15.59 7.87
N THR A 54 -12.01 15.21 9.02
CA THR A 54 -12.51 14.08 9.76
C THR A 54 -13.89 14.37 10.36
N ALA A 55 -14.60 13.34 10.83
CA ALA A 55 -15.85 13.49 11.53
C ALA A 55 -15.77 14.42 12.76
N TRP A 56 -14.58 14.62 13.28
CA TRP A 56 -14.28 15.48 14.42
C TRP A 56 -13.90 16.92 14.03
N GLY A 57 -13.96 17.26 12.74
CA GLY A 57 -13.62 18.60 12.25
C GLY A 57 -12.11 18.83 12.11
N ILE A 58 -11.28 17.83 12.25
CA ILE A 58 -9.83 17.95 12.10
C ILE A 58 -9.50 17.91 10.61
N SER A 59 -8.80 18.93 10.11
CA SER A 59 -8.31 18.97 8.73
C SER A 59 -7.20 17.93 8.54
N ARG A 60 -7.31 17.14 7.49
CA ARG A 60 -6.25 16.22 7.05
C ARG A 60 -5.82 16.58 5.65
N ASP A 61 -4.53 16.77 5.46
CA ASP A 61 -3.94 16.94 4.16
C ASP A 61 -3.43 15.59 3.68
N ASN A 62 -4.10 15.03 2.68
CA ASN A 62 -3.70 13.79 2.04
C ASN A 62 -3.17 14.09 0.65
N TYR A 63 -2.03 13.49 0.33
CA TYR A 63 -1.42 13.57 -0.99
C TYR A 63 -1.54 12.23 -1.68
N TYR A 64 -1.98 12.24 -2.93
CA TYR A 64 -2.06 11.06 -3.76
C TYR A 64 -0.96 11.14 -4.82
N LEU A 65 0.00 10.25 -4.70
CA LEU A 65 1.16 10.21 -5.58
C LEU A 65 1.01 9.09 -6.60
N THR A 66 1.23 9.43 -7.87
CA THR A 66 1.26 8.46 -8.97
C THR A 66 2.63 8.49 -9.61
N ALA A 67 3.23 7.32 -9.78
CA ALA A 67 4.52 7.16 -10.42
C ALA A 67 4.42 6.11 -11.52
N LYS A 68 5.21 6.27 -12.57
CA LYS A 68 5.26 5.34 -13.71
C LYS A 68 6.66 4.81 -13.91
N TRP A 69 6.72 3.56 -14.30
CA TRP A 69 7.97 2.90 -14.67
C TRP A 69 7.75 2.05 -15.92
N THR A 70 8.66 2.20 -16.88
CA THR A 70 8.65 1.40 -18.10
C THR A 70 9.72 0.32 -17.99
N ASN A 71 9.29 -0.94 -18.13
CA ASN A 71 10.21 -2.06 -18.12
C ASN A 71 11.01 -2.05 -19.43
N PRO A 72 12.35 -1.90 -19.37
CA PRO A 72 13.18 -1.86 -20.58
C PRO A 72 13.22 -3.20 -21.34
N ARG A 73 12.89 -4.30 -20.68
CA ARG A 73 12.89 -5.63 -21.32
C ARG A 73 11.64 -5.86 -22.15
N THR A 74 10.49 -5.40 -21.70
CA THR A 74 9.19 -5.69 -22.33
C THR A 74 8.57 -4.46 -23.00
N GLY A 75 9.05 -3.25 -22.66
CA GLY A 75 8.46 -2.00 -23.09
C GLY A 75 7.13 -1.67 -22.43
N ARG A 76 6.69 -2.46 -21.46
CA ARG A 76 5.44 -2.21 -20.75
C ARG A 76 5.64 -1.15 -19.68
N THR A 77 4.65 -0.26 -19.56
CA THR A 77 4.62 0.78 -18.53
C THR A 77 3.68 0.37 -17.42
N TYR A 78 4.16 0.46 -16.20
CA TYR A 78 3.39 0.17 -14.99
C TYR A 78 3.17 1.46 -14.22
N THR A 79 1.96 1.61 -13.68
CA THR A 79 1.58 2.76 -12.87
C THR A 79 1.47 2.33 -11.41
N PHE A 80 2.17 3.05 -10.54
CA PHE A 80 2.15 2.83 -9.10
C PHE A 80 1.52 4.03 -8.43
N TRP A 81 0.79 3.80 -7.35
CA TRP A 81 0.12 4.88 -6.62
C TRP A 81 0.14 4.60 -5.12
N THR A 82 0.14 5.65 -4.35
CA THR A 82 0.06 5.57 -2.90
C THR A 82 -0.47 6.86 -2.30
N TRP A 83 -1.01 6.75 -1.10
CA TRP A 83 -1.38 7.89 -0.28
C TRP A 83 -0.21 8.28 0.61
N ILE A 84 0.11 9.56 0.66
CA ILE A 84 1.13 10.11 1.55
C ILE A 84 0.43 11.02 2.56
N MET A 85 0.59 10.72 3.84
CA MET A 85 0.12 11.58 4.92
C MET A 85 1.27 12.52 5.31
N ASN A 86 0.96 13.82 5.43
CA ASN A 86 1.94 14.85 5.82
C ASN A 86 3.16 14.87 4.90
N SER A 87 2.94 15.14 3.64
CA SER A 87 4.04 15.30 2.70
C SER A 87 4.91 16.50 3.08
N ASN A 88 6.17 16.25 3.37
CA ASN A 88 7.19 17.29 3.50
C ASN A 88 7.63 17.82 2.14
N ALA A 89 6.77 17.83 1.15
CA ALA A 89 7.01 18.35 -0.20
C ALA A 89 8.32 17.83 -0.87
N ALA A 90 8.83 16.70 -0.37
CA ALA A 90 10.04 16.09 -0.92
C ALA A 90 9.81 15.46 -2.29
N TYR A 91 8.55 15.24 -2.65
CA TYR A 91 8.19 14.61 -3.91
C TYR A 91 7.59 15.66 -4.84
N THR A 92 8.19 15.82 -6.00
CA THR A 92 7.72 16.70 -7.06
C THR A 92 7.52 15.90 -8.33
N LYS A 93 6.68 16.41 -9.24
CA LYS A 93 6.52 15.83 -10.56
C LYS A 93 7.87 15.74 -11.26
N GLY A 94 8.21 14.57 -11.78
CA GLY A 94 9.50 14.30 -12.39
C GLY A 94 10.55 13.71 -11.44
N SER A 95 10.30 13.69 -10.13
CA SER A 95 11.19 13.03 -9.16
C SER A 95 11.17 11.53 -9.33
N LEU A 96 12.29 10.88 -8.98
CA LEU A 96 12.38 9.43 -8.94
C LEU A 96 12.11 8.94 -7.51
N VAL A 97 11.30 7.91 -7.39
CA VAL A 97 11.00 7.27 -6.12
C VAL A 97 11.36 5.79 -6.18
N PRO A 98 11.91 5.21 -5.10
CA PRO A 98 12.22 3.79 -5.07
C PRO A 98 10.94 2.98 -4.90
N VAL A 99 10.78 1.96 -5.72
CA VAL A 99 9.66 1.03 -5.68
C VAL A 99 10.20 -0.38 -5.67
N LEU A 100 9.71 -1.20 -4.74
CA LEU A 100 9.96 -2.64 -4.73
C LEU A 100 8.88 -3.33 -5.54
N ILE A 101 9.28 -4.13 -6.52
CA ILE A 101 8.35 -4.88 -7.35
C ILE A 101 8.67 -6.38 -7.28
N ASP A 102 7.64 -7.19 -7.55
CA ASP A 102 7.85 -8.59 -7.86
C ASP A 102 8.32 -8.69 -9.33
N PRO A 103 9.54 -9.22 -9.60
CA PRO A 103 10.04 -9.30 -10.97
C PRO A 103 9.16 -10.10 -11.92
N LYS A 104 8.39 -11.05 -11.39
CA LYS A 104 7.46 -11.88 -12.18
C LYS A 104 6.12 -11.20 -12.37
N ASN A 105 5.72 -10.33 -11.46
CA ASN A 105 4.46 -9.61 -11.53
C ASN A 105 4.61 -8.19 -10.96
N PRO A 106 5.01 -7.21 -11.79
CA PRO A 106 5.24 -5.84 -11.33
C PRO A 106 3.99 -5.13 -10.78
N LYS A 107 2.81 -5.72 -10.95
CA LYS A 107 1.59 -5.21 -10.31
C LYS A 107 1.62 -5.39 -8.79
N ARG A 108 2.44 -6.30 -8.28
CA ARG A 108 2.75 -6.43 -6.85
C ARG A 108 3.92 -5.51 -6.53
N PHE A 109 3.64 -4.43 -5.84
CA PHE A 109 4.62 -3.39 -5.57
C PHE A 109 4.48 -2.84 -4.15
N ALA A 110 5.56 -2.25 -3.66
CA ALA A 110 5.57 -1.45 -2.45
C ALA A 110 6.42 -0.20 -2.69
N LEU A 111 5.85 0.96 -2.44
CA LEU A 111 6.58 2.22 -2.51
C LEU A 111 7.36 2.41 -1.21
N ASN A 112 8.66 2.55 -1.33
CA ASN A 112 9.55 2.77 -0.20
C ASN A 112 9.83 4.27 -0.08
N LEU A 113 8.91 4.94 0.55
CA LEU A 113 8.95 6.40 0.71
C LEU A 113 9.62 6.82 2.02
#